data_b8682d46aeaf9b2ec1ecd549721db1ea
#
_entry.id   b8682d46aeaf9b2ec1ecd549721db1ea
#
_cell.length_a   1.000
_cell.length_b   1.000
_cell.length_c   1.000
_cell.angle_alpha   90.00
_cell.angle_beta   90.00
_cell.angle_gamma   90.00
#
_symmetry.space_group_name_H-M   'P 1'
#
loop_
_entity.id
_entity.type
_entity.pdbx_description
1 polymer ?
#
loop_
_entity_poly.entity_id
_entity_poly.type
_entity_poly.pdbx_seq_one_letter_code
_entity_poly.pdbx_strand_id
1 'polypeptide(L)'
;MEPIQSVDFRDGPAESEGVRRLVADMRDRVFVRVRDSIDAGDGCFAIRVPRFDGTILGRFLMPRLRRPCFNIRLDRSGSFVWERIDGLNAVGRIAAEWAVAFPGERLPDARVTLFIRALAVQGHIREVDPEGAACVTSDSGR
;
A
#
# COMPACT_ATOMS: atom_id res chain seq x y z
N MET A 1 -0.72 -20.72 5.15
CA MET A 1 -1.11 -19.90 5.16
C MET A 1 -1.13 -19.16 4.15
N GLU A 2 -1.69 -18.80 3.78
CA GLU A 2 -1.82 -18.26 2.90
C GLU A 2 -2.00 -17.21 2.58
N PRO A 3 -1.90 -16.94 2.01
CA PRO A 3 -1.65 -15.85 1.58
C PRO A 3 -2.57 -15.10 1.08
N ILE A 4 -3.21 -15.05 1.01
CA ILE A 4 -4.05 -14.30 0.83
C ILE A 4 -4.06 -13.37 0.04
N GLN A 5 -3.55 -13.15 -0.24
CA GLN A 5 -3.52 -12.23 -0.49
C GLN A 5 -3.47 -11.78 -1.74
N SER A 6 -3.78 -12.31 -2.65
CA SER A 6 -4.07 -11.77 -3.83
C SER A 6 -5.35 -11.11 -3.73
N VAL A 7 -5.37 -9.91 -3.55
CA VAL A 7 -6.58 -9.16 -3.67
C VAL A 7 -6.91 -9.21 -5.13
N ASP A 8 -7.88 -9.99 -5.46
CA ASP A 8 -8.31 -10.11 -6.84
C ASP A 8 -9.30 -8.99 -7.12
N PHE A 9 -8.89 -8.03 -7.90
CA PHE A 9 -9.74 -6.91 -8.23
C PHE A 9 -10.63 -7.17 -9.44
N ARG A 10 -10.65 -8.39 -9.93
CA ARG A 10 -11.36 -8.68 -11.18
C ARG A 10 -12.86 -8.52 -11.07
N ASP A 11 -13.40 -8.91 -9.93
CA ASP A 11 -14.85 -8.92 -9.76
C ASP A 11 -15.28 -8.10 -8.58
N GLY A 12 -14.83 -6.93 -8.46
CA GLY A 12 -15.17 -6.14 -7.31
C GLY A 12 -16.33 -5.20 -7.56
N PRO A 13 -16.86 -4.61 -6.52
CA PRO A 13 -17.89 -3.58 -6.61
C PRO A 13 -17.29 -2.26 -7.03
N ALA A 14 -16.37 -2.29 -7.96
CA ALA A 14 -15.60 -1.11 -8.33
C ALA A 14 -16.45 0.00 -8.93
N GLU A 15 -17.65 -0.34 -9.38
CA GLU A 15 -18.54 0.66 -9.94
C GLU A 15 -19.62 1.13 -8.97
N SER A 16 -19.55 0.67 -7.73
CA SER A 16 -20.58 1.05 -6.76
C SER A 16 -20.42 2.51 -6.34
N GLU A 17 -21.53 3.09 -5.87
CA GLU A 17 -21.53 4.46 -5.38
C GLU A 17 -20.53 4.65 -4.24
N GLY A 18 -20.44 3.66 -3.38
CA GLY A 18 -19.49 3.71 -2.26
C GLY A 18 -18.05 3.81 -2.73
N VAL A 19 -17.70 3.06 -3.76
CA VAL A 19 -16.36 3.11 -4.30
C VAL A 19 -16.08 4.45 -4.97
N ARG A 20 -17.07 4.99 -5.69
CA ARG A 20 -16.90 6.31 -6.31
C ARG A 20 -16.62 7.39 -5.27
N ARG A 21 -17.33 7.33 -4.14
CA ARG A 21 -17.11 8.28 -3.06
C ARG A 21 -15.73 8.10 -2.45
N LEU A 22 -15.32 6.86 -2.28
CA LEU A 22 -14.00 6.56 -1.74
C LEU A 22 -12.90 7.09 -2.67
N VAL A 23 -13.05 6.90 -3.97
CA VAL A 23 -12.09 7.42 -4.95
C VAL A 23 -11.97 8.93 -4.82
N ALA A 24 -13.11 9.63 -4.76
CA ALA A 24 -13.11 11.07 -4.63
C ALA A 24 -12.47 11.51 -3.32
N ASP A 25 -12.75 10.80 -2.23
CA ASP A 25 -12.24 11.14 -0.92
C ASP A 25 -10.73 10.92 -0.80
N MET A 26 -10.22 9.87 -1.42
CA MET A 26 -8.80 9.53 -1.29
C MET A 26 -7.91 10.16 -2.36
N ARG A 27 -8.51 10.80 -3.34
CA ARG A 27 -7.79 11.27 -4.52
C ARG A 27 -6.57 12.14 -4.21
N ASP A 28 -6.72 13.04 -3.25
CA ASP A 28 -5.67 14.00 -2.92
C ASP A 28 -4.82 13.56 -1.73
N ARG A 29 -5.08 12.39 -1.20
CA ARG A 29 -4.33 11.90 -0.06
C ARG A 29 -3.00 11.33 -0.49
N VAL A 30 -2.01 11.48 0.36
CA VAL A 30 -0.65 10.99 0.12
C VAL A 30 -0.31 9.98 1.20
N PHE A 31 0.28 8.88 0.79
CA PHE A 31 0.66 7.81 1.71
C PHE A 31 2.15 7.52 1.62
N VAL A 32 2.68 6.91 2.67
CA VAL A 32 4.08 6.51 2.71
C VAL A 32 4.15 5.07 3.22
N ARG A 33 5.12 4.33 2.72
CA ARG A 33 5.33 2.94 3.16
C ARG A 33 5.89 2.91 4.57
N VAL A 34 5.36 2.02 5.40
CA VAL A 34 5.89 1.81 6.74
C VAL A 34 6.48 0.42 6.92
N ARG A 35 6.40 -0.42 5.88
CA ARG A 35 7.02 -1.75 5.88
C ARG A 35 8.16 -1.78 4.89
N ASP A 36 9.15 -2.59 5.20
CA ASP A 36 10.23 -2.85 4.26
C ASP A 36 9.72 -3.76 3.14
N SER A 37 10.36 -3.69 2.01
CA SER A 37 10.06 -4.58 0.90
C SER A 37 11.35 -5.07 0.29
N ILE A 38 11.26 -6.20 -0.39
CA ILE A 38 12.39 -6.79 -1.07
C ILE A 38 12.02 -7.00 -2.53
N ASP A 39 13.02 -7.02 -3.37
CA ASP A 39 12.82 -7.30 -4.79
C ASP A 39 12.55 -8.79 -4.93
N ALA A 40 11.37 -9.13 -5.45
CA ALA A 40 10.97 -10.52 -5.63
C ALA A 40 11.26 -11.04 -7.03
N GLY A 41 11.90 -10.22 -7.87
CA GLY A 41 12.20 -10.59 -9.25
C GLY A 41 11.13 -10.14 -10.23
N ASP A 42 11.51 -10.01 -11.49
CA ASP A 42 10.60 -9.64 -12.59
C ASP A 42 9.89 -8.31 -12.36
N GLY A 43 10.53 -7.39 -11.65
CA GLY A 43 9.92 -6.10 -11.37
C GLY A 43 8.85 -6.12 -10.31
N CYS A 44 8.78 -7.19 -9.54
CA CYS A 44 7.81 -7.34 -8.46
C CYS A 44 8.48 -7.16 -7.11
N PHE A 45 7.67 -6.74 -6.13
CA PHE A 45 8.14 -6.56 -4.77
C PHE A 45 7.40 -7.49 -3.83
N ALA A 46 8.01 -7.79 -2.70
CA ALA A 46 7.37 -8.50 -1.62
C ALA A 46 7.49 -7.65 -0.35
N ILE A 47 6.37 -7.45 0.31
CA ILE A 47 6.32 -6.66 1.54
C ILE A 47 6.70 -7.57 2.71
N ARG A 48 7.63 -7.12 3.53
CA ARG A 48 8.02 -7.87 4.72
C ARG A 48 7.13 -7.46 5.88
N VAL A 49 6.38 -8.41 6.39
CA VAL A 49 5.46 -8.16 7.48
C VAL A 49 5.88 -8.96 8.70
N PRO A 50 6.18 -8.29 9.83
CA PRO A 50 6.53 -9.02 11.05
C PRO A 50 5.28 -9.70 11.61
N ARG A 51 5.47 -10.92 12.10
CA ARG A 51 4.38 -11.63 12.75
C ARG A 51 4.13 -11.02 14.12
N PHE A 52 2.89 -10.98 14.52
CA PHE A 52 2.51 -10.49 15.86
C PHE A 52 3.00 -9.06 16.11
N ASP A 53 3.05 -8.28 15.06
CA ASP A 53 3.49 -6.90 15.15
C ASP A 53 2.58 -6.10 16.09
N GLY A 54 3.18 -5.36 17.00
CA GLY A 54 2.44 -4.45 17.86
C GLY A 54 1.74 -5.08 19.05
N THR A 55 1.90 -6.37 19.28
CA THR A 55 1.26 -7.03 20.41
C THR A 55 2.30 -7.47 21.44
N ILE A 56 1.88 -7.57 22.70
CA ILE A 56 2.75 -8.08 23.75
C ILE A 56 3.13 -9.52 23.47
N LEU A 57 2.15 -10.28 22.99
CA LEU A 57 2.38 -11.67 22.65
C LEU A 57 3.41 -11.80 21.52
N GLY A 58 3.35 -10.92 20.54
CA GLY A 58 4.30 -10.91 19.45
C GLY A 58 5.71 -10.63 19.93
N ARG A 59 5.85 -9.67 20.84
CA ARG A 59 7.17 -9.36 21.41
C ARG A 59 7.77 -10.55 22.11
N PHE A 60 6.94 -11.29 22.83
CA PHE A 60 7.38 -12.41 23.61
C PHE A 60 7.72 -13.62 22.73
N LEU A 61 6.92 -13.84 21.69
CA LEU A 61 7.08 -15.00 20.82
C LEU A 61 8.04 -14.82 19.66
N MET A 62 8.23 -13.59 19.21
CA MET A 62 9.07 -13.33 18.03
C MET A 62 10.45 -13.97 18.09
N PRO A 63 11.19 -13.88 19.22
CA PRO A 63 12.51 -14.49 19.27
C PRO A 63 12.50 -16.01 19.18
N ARG A 64 11.35 -16.62 19.44
CA ARG A 64 11.23 -18.07 19.43
C ARG A 64 10.76 -18.62 18.09
N LEU A 65 10.33 -17.75 17.19
CA LEU A 65 9.84 -18.17 15.89
C LEU A 65 11.01 -18.32 14.94
N ARG A 66 10.95 -19.33 14.10
CA ARG A 66 11.96 -19.52 13.08
C ARG A 66 11.91 -18.38 12.08
N ARG A 67 10.71 -17.94 11.77
CA ARG A 67 10.51 -16.86 10.81
C ARG A 67 9.70 -15.78 11.49
N PRO A 68 10.36 -14.78 12.05
CA PRO A 68 9.65 -13.70 12.72
C PRO A 68 8.90 -12.79 11.75
N CYS A 69 9.17 -12.93 10.45
CA CYS A 69 8.49 -12.14 9.43
C CYS A 69 7.95 -13.05 8.34
N PHE A 70 6.97 -12.57 7.60
CA PHE A 70 6.55 -13.24 6.38
C PHE A 70 6.46 -12.21 5.27
N ASN A 71 6.46 -12.67 4.03
CA ASN A 71 6.46 -11.79 2.89
C ASN A 71 5.14 -11.89 2.14
N ILE A 72 4.61 -10.73 1.77
CA ILE A 72 3.42 -10.66 0.92
C ILE A 72 3.90 -10.27 -0.46
N ARG A 73 3.84 -11.19 -1.39
CA ARG A 73 4.29 -10.93 -2.74
C ARG A 73 3.26 -10.13 -3.51
N LEU A 74 3.69 -9.07 -4.15
CA LEU A 74 2.83 -8.24 -4.98
C LEU A 74 3.03 -8.63 -6.44
N ASP A 75 1.97 -8.56 -7.22
CA ASP A 75 2.07 -8.77 -8.65
C ASP A 75 2.64 -7.50 -9.29
N ARG A 76 2.73 -7.49 -10.61
CA ARG A 76 3.28 -6.36 -11.33
C ARG A 76 2.53 -5.06 -11.08
N SER A 77 1.21 -5.13 -11.14
CA SER A 77 0.41 -3.93 -10.96
C SER A 77 0.47 -3.42 -9.52
N GLY A 78 0.44 -4.32 -8.56
CA GLY A 78 0.57 -3.94 -7.15
C GLY A 78 1.95 -3.38 -6.84
N SER A 79 2.98 -3.95 -7.43
CA SER A 79 4.35 -3.48 -7.24
C SER A 79 4.55 -2.08 -7.82
N PHE A 80 3.90 -1.80 -8.94
CA PHE A 80 3.93 -0.46 -9.54
C PHE A 80 3.37 0.57 -8.57
N VAL A 81 2.25 0.27 -7.93
CA VAL A 81 1.65 1.18 -6.96
C VAL A 81 2.53 1.30 -5.73
N TRP A 82 3.00 0.18 -5.21
CA TRP A 82 3.84 0.14 -4.02
C TRP A 82 5.06 1.06 -4.15
N GLU A 83 5.70 1.00 -5.29
CA GLU A 83 6.89 1.80 -5.56
C GLU A 83 6.60 3.30 -5.50
N ARG A 84 5.40 3.69 -5.85
CA ARG A 84 5.00 5.09 -5.90
C ARG A 84 4.39 5.62 -4.61
N ILE A 85 4.24 4.77 -3.61
CA ILE A 85 3.77 5.19 -2.29
C ILE A 85 4.99 5.68 -1.50
N ASP A 86 5.43 6.87 -1.83
CA ASP A 86 6.70 7.42 -1.33
C ASP A 86 6.53 8.67 -0.48
N GLY A 87 5.31 9.02 -0.12
CA GLY A 87 5.05 10.21 0.66
C GLY A 87 4.95 11.48 -0.17
N LEU A 88 5.04 11.37 -1.49
CA LEU A 88 5.01 12.53 -2.38
C LEU A 88 3.90 12.47 -3.42
N ASN A 89 3.48 11.29 -3.80
CA ASN A 89 2.48 11.11 -4.85
C ASN A 89 1.09 10.93 -4.26
N ALA A 90 0.14 11.76 -4.68
CA ALA A 90 -1.25 11.58 -4.29
C ALA A 90 -1.83 10.35 -4.98
N VAL A 91 -2.85 9.77 -4.36
CA VAL A 91 -3.50 8.57 -4.89
C VAL A 91 -3.97 8.77 -6.32
N GLY A 92 -4.56 9.92 -6.62
CA GLY A 92 -5.04 10.20 -7.98
C GLY A 92 -3.92 10.22 -9.00
N ARG A 93 -2.76 10.72 -8.62
CA ARG A 93 -1.60 10.73 -9.50
C ARG A 93 -1.09 9.32 -9.76
N ILE A 94 -1.03 8.50 -8.71
CA ILE A 94 -0.62 7.10 -8.85
C ILE A 94 -1.58 6.38 -9.80
N ALA A 95 -2.88 6.63 -9.64
CA ALA A 95 -3.88 6.00 -10.49
C ALA A 95 -3.73 6.42 -11.95
N ALA A 96 -3.42 7.69 -12.19
CA ALA A 96 -3.22 8.18 -13.55
C ALA A 96 -2.01 7.53 -14.20
N GLU A 97 -0.92 7.40 -13.47
CA GLU A 97 0.28 6.74 -13.99
C GLU A 97 0.05 5.25 -14.21
N TRP A 98 -0.69 4.64 -13.30
CA TRP A 98 -1.03 3.23 -13.41
C TRP A 98 -1.87 2.97 -14.67
N ALA A 99 -2.80 3.88 -14.97
CA ALA A 99 -3.64 3.75 -16.16
C ALA A 99 -2.81 3.78 -17.44
N VAL A 100 -1.75 4.58 -17.46
CA VAL A 100 -0.84 4.63 -18.60
C VAL A 100 -0.01 3.36 -18.72
N ALA A 101 0.45 2.84 -17.59
CA ALA A 101 1.29 1.65 -17.59
C ALA A 101 0.51 0.38 -17.89
N PHE A 102 -0.77 0.34 -17.54
CA PHE A 102 -1.62 -0.84 -17.73
C PHE A 102 -2.89 -0.44 -18.50
N PRO A 103 -2.76 -0.08 -19.78
CA PRO A 103 -3.88 0.49 -20.54
C PRO A 103 -5.04 -0.47 -20.79
N GLY A 104 -4.80 -1.77 -20.65
CA GLY A 104 -5.85 -2.76 -20.82
C GLY A 104 -6.75 -2.94 -19.62
N GLU A 105 -6.40 -2.32 -18.49
CA GLU A 105 -7.15 -2.52 -17.27
C GLU A 105 -8.29 -1.51 -17.13
N ARG A 106 -9.40 -1.99 -16.57
CA ARG A 106 -10.59 -1.15 -16.41
C ARG A 106 -10.60 -0.48 -15.05
N LEU A 107 -11.19 0.71 -15.00
CA LEU A 107 -11.42 1.43 -13.76
C LEU A 107 -10.15 1.63 -12.93
N PRO A 108 -9.13 2.24 -13.51
CA PRO A 108 -7.86 2.40 -12.80
C PRO A 108 -7.99 3.16 -11.48
N ASP A 109 -8.80 4.20 -11.43
CA ASP A 109 -8.97 4.98 -10.21
C ASP A 109 -9.51 4.10 -9.08
N ALA A 110 -10.52 3.30 -9.36
CA ALA A 110 -11.11 2.44 -8.35
C ALA A 110 -10.15 1.36 -7.91
N ARG A 111 -9.45 0.74 -8.85
CA ARG A 111 -8.52 -0.34 -8.53
C ARG A 111 -7.37 0.12 -7.66
N VAL A 112 -6.75 1.23 -8.05
CA VAL A 112 -5.62 1.76 -7.30
C VAL A 112 -6.08 2.23 -5.92
N THR A 113 -7.21 2.92 -5.86
CA THR A 113 -7.74 3.40 -4.58
C THR A 113 -8.04 2.26 -3.63
N LEU A 114 -8.68 1.20 -4.11
CA LEU A 114 -9.01 0.05 -3.27
C LEU A 114 -7.75 -0.68 -2.80
N PHE A 115 -6.76 -0.79 -3.66
CA PHE A 115 -5.50 -1.42 -3.29
C PHE A 115 -4.78 -0.62 -2.20
N ILE A 116 -4.68 0.69 -2.38
CA ILE A 116 -4.03 1.56 -1.39
C ILE A 116 -4.79 1.53 -0.08
N ARG A 117 -6.11 1.56 -0.14
CA ARG A 117 -6.92 1.47 1.08
C ARG A 117 -6.68 0.15 1.81
N ALA A 118 -6.61 -0.94 1.07
CA ALA A 118 -6.34 -2.25 1.67
C ALA A 118 -4.99 -2.26 2.38
N LEU A 119 -3.96 -1.69 1.75
CA LEU A 119 -2.65 -1.60 2.37
C LEU A 119 -2.70 -0.75 3.64
N ALA A 120 -3.45 0.34 3.62
CA ALA A 120 -3.56 1.21 4.78
C ALA A 120 -4.30 0.53 5.94
N VAL A 121 -5.38 -0.18 5.63
CA VAL A 121 -6.15 -0.90 6.64
C VAL A 121 -5.30 -1.99 7.29
N GLN A 122 -4.45 -2.62 6.50
CA GLN A 122 -3.56 -3.67 7.00
C GLN A 122 -2.31 -3.12 7.69
N GLY A 123 -2.12 -1.82 7.70
CA GLY A 123 -1.00 -1.21 8.40
C GLY A 123 0.33 -1.23 7.65
N HIS A 124 0.32 -1.48 6.35
CA HIS A 124 1.55 -1.52 5.58
C HIS A 124 1.98 -0.14 5.10
N ILE A 125 1.06 0.80 5.08
CA ILE A 125 1.31 2.19 4.71
C ILE A 125 0.52 3.08 5.66
N ARG A 126 0.88 4.35 5.70
CA ARG A 126 0.11 5.32 6.47
C ARG A 126 -0.03 6.61 5.69
N GLU A 127 -1.06 7.35 6.01
CA GLU A 127 -1.31 8.63 5.37
C GLU A 127 -0.32 9.67 5.88
N VAL A 128 0.15 10.52 4.99
CA VAL A 128 1.04 11.63 5.34
C VAL A 128 0.20 12.90 5.39
N ASP A 129 0.23 13.54 6.54
CA ASP A 129 -0.43 14.80 6.70
C ASP A 129 0.45 15.87 6.05
N PRO A 130 -0.06 16.64 5.09
CA PRO A 130 0.73 17.69 4.45
C PRO A 130 1.31 18.68 5.46
N GLU A 131 0.57 18.98 6.49
CA GLU A 131 1.06 19.89 7.53
C GLU A 131 2.12 19.23 8.39
N GLY A 132 1.93 17.96 8.68
CA GLY A 132 2.92 17.19 9.42
C GLY A 132 4.23 17.08 8.66
N ALA A 133 4.15 16.90 7.37
CA ALA A 133 5.34 16.82 6.54
C ALA A 133 6.10 18.14 6.55
N ALA A 134 5.38 19.24 6.52
CA ALA A 134 5.99 20.54 6.59
C ALA A 134 6.69 20.75 7.93
N CYS A 135 6.07 20.30 9.00
CA CYS A 135 6.67 20.39 10.33
C CYS A 135 7.95 19.57 10.43
N VAL A 136 7.93 18.39 9.84
CA VAL A 136 9.12 17.54 9.85
C VAL A 136 10.26 18.20 9.10
N THR A 137 9.94 18.80 7.98
CA THR A 137 10.95 19.50 7.18
C THR A 137 11.56 20.66 7.96
N SER A 138 10.69 21.39 8.65
CA SER A 138 11.12 22.50 9.46
C SER A 138 12.03 22.06 10.60
N ASP A 139 11.67 20.98 11.23
CA ASP A 139 12.43 20.46 12.35
C ASP A 139 13.79 19.93 11.92
N SER A 140 13.86 19.30 10.77
CA SER A 140 15.13 18.78 10.30
C SER A 140 16.09 19.88 9.87
N GLY A 141 15.63 21.10 9.76
CA GLY A 141 16.46 22.24 9.42
C GLY A 141 17.34 22.70 10.56
N ARG A 142 17.20 22.10 11.71
CA ARG A 142 18.05 22.45 12.82
C ARG A 142 19.34 21.72 12.79
#